data_d227766e8473f736bbc30874a464eaba
#
_entry.id   d227766e8473f736bbc30874a464eaba
#
_cell.length_a   1.000
_cell.length_b   1.000
_cell.length_c   1.000
_cell.angle_alpha   90.00
_cell.angle_beta   90.00
_cell.angle_gamma   90.00
#
_symmetry.space_group_name_H-M   'P 1'
#
loop_
_entity.id
_entity.type
_entity.pdbx_description
1 polymer ?
#
loop_
_entity_poly.entity_id
_entity_poly.type
_entity_poly.pdbx_seq_one_letter_code
_entity_poly.pdbx_strand_id
1 'polypeptide(L)'
;MRASARVEGSVYVGRMAQQVKYDRREQYEQIVSGLLPGETIIAVYDAVGIGTGFIGLTDRRVILQDRSFVGKRLALTSVPYAKVTAVSIVSNKSWAGSFFSSGNIAVHVGTHTYEIEVRGVEKTQHIHNVILHYAVSH
;
A
#
# COMPACT_ATOMS: atom_id res chain seq x y z
N MET A 1 22.93 7.18 18.67
CA MET A 1 23.21 6.77 18.11
C MET A 1 22.94 6.83 17.53
N ARG A 2 22.60 7.12 17.61
CA ARG A 2 22.53 6.87 16.93
C ARG A 2 22.09 6.95 16.25
N ALA A 3 21.62 7.17 16.65
CA ALA A 3 21.41 6.96 15.83
C ALA A 3 20.83 7.00 15.45
N SER A 4 20.44 7.18 15.54
CA SER A 4 20.18 6.88 15.03
C SER A 4 19.52 7.08 14.90
N ALA A 5 19.15 7.36 15.08
CA ALA A 5 18.85 7.17 14.73
C ALA A 5 18.22 7.38 14.63
N ARG A 6 17.83 7.77 14.50
CA ARG A 6 17.57 7.54 14.18
C ARG A 6 17.10 7.34 14.28
N VAL A 7 16.81 7.42 14.64
CA VAL A 7 16.67 6.82 14.47
C VAL A 7 16.14 6.97 14.89
N GLU A 8 15.77 7.26 15.10
CA GLU A 8 15.75 6.99 15.21
C GLU A 8 15.14 7.08 15.30
N GLY A 9 14.72 7.39 15.74
CA GLY A 9 14.60 6.97 15.46
C GLY A 9 13.92 6.83 15.67
N SER A 10 13.56 6.69 15.78
CA SER A 10 13.45 5.98 15.68
C SER A 10 13.10 5.73 16.18
N VAL A 11 12.83 5.83 16.53
CA VAL A 11 12.98 5.08 16.69
C VAL A 11 12.51 4.82 17.42
N TYR A 12 12.23 4.99 17.74
CA TYR A 12 12.22 4.27 18.04
C TYR A 12 11.81 4.23 18.38
N VAL A 13 11.53 4.56 18.59
CA VAL A 13 11.51 4.07 18.56
C VAL A 13 11.28 3.77 18.57
N GLY A 14 11.29 3.83 18.69
CA GLY A 14 11.49 3.10 18.40
C GLY A 14 11.28 2.55 18.26
N ARG A 15 11.51 2.69 18.26
CA ARG A 15 11.45 1.96 18.06
C ARG A 15 11.17 1.19 17.65
N MET A 16 11.56 1.47 18.62
CA MET A 16 11.37 0.29 17.93
C MET A 16 11.24 0.44 16.42
N ALA A 17 12.23 0.05 15.79
CA ALA A 17 12.20 0.13 14.37
C ALA A 17 10.99 -0.64 13.86
N GLN A 18 10.14 0.04 13.13
CA GLN A 18 9.05 -0.59 12.48
C GLN A 18 9.59 -1.54 11.44
N GLN A 19 9.26 -2.80 11.55
CA GLN A 19 9.58 -3.71 10.48
C GLN A 19 8.63 -3.47 9.34
N VAL A 20 9.18 -3.24 8.16
CA VAL A 20 8.39 -3.09 6.96
C VAL A 20 7.86 -4.46 6.57
N LYS A 21 6.57 -4.55 6.35
CA LYS A 21 5.95 -5.79 5.90
C LYS A 21 5.93 -5.82 4.39
N TYR A 22 6.40 -6.90 3.81
CA TYR A 22 6.31 -7.05 2.36
C TYR A 22 6.16 -8.52 1.99
N ASP A 23 5.49 -8.75 0.87
CA ASP A 23 5.27 -10.11 0.37
C ASP A 23 6.40 -10.56 -0.52
N ARG A 24 6.92 -9.67 -1.37
CA ARG A 24 7.96 -10.01 -2.33
C ARG A 24 9.07 -8.98 -2.28
N ARG A 25 10.29 -9.49 -2.17
CA ARG A 25 11.45 -8.62 -2.00
C ARG A 25 11.69 -7.72 -3.20
N GLU A 26 11.51 -8.24 -4.40
CA GLU A 26 11.75 -7.44 -5.60
C GLU A 26 10.79 -6.26 -5.70
N GLN A 27 9.55 -6.44 -5.23
CA GLN A 27 8.59 -5.32 -5.20
C GLN A 27 9.00 -4.29 -4.16
N TYR A 28 9.42 -4.76 -3.00
CA TYR A 28 9.92 -3.88 -1.95
C TYR A 28 11.12 -3.06 -2.45
N GLU A 29 12.07 -3.72 -3.11
CA GLU A 29 13.26 -3.02 -3.61
C GLU A 29 12.92 -2.04 -4.72
N GLN A 30 11.91 -2.35 -5.50
CA GLN A 30 11.46 -1.41 -6.52
C GLN A 30 10.94 -0.12 -5.89
N ILE A 31 10.19 -0.23 -4.81
CA ILE A 31 9.73 0.95 -4.07
C ILE A 31 10.91 1.71 -3.48
N VAL A 32 11.84 0.98 -2.85
CA VAL A 32 13.03 1.60 -2.24
C VAL A 32 13.77 2.46 -3.24
N SER A 33 13.91 1.97 -4.47
CA SER A 33 14.68 2.67 -5.49
C SER A 33 14.04 3.99 -5.91
N GLY A 34 12.75 4.18 -5.63
CA GLY A 34 12.06 5.40 -6.01
C GLY A 34 11.63 6.29 -4.85
N LEU A 35 12.12 6.01 -3.64
CA LEU A 35 11.72 6.81 -2.49
C LEU A 35 12.21 8.25 -2.60
N LEU A 36 11.37 9.15 -2.14
CA LEU A 36 11.74 10.56 -2.01
C LEU A 36 12.55 10.75 -0.73
N PRO A 37 13.34 11.83 -0.65
CA PRO A 37 14.09 12.10 0.57
C PRO A 37 13.17 12.17 1.78
N GLY A 38 13.48 11.41 2.82
CA GLY A 38 12.70 11.38 4.04
C GLY A 38 11.45 10.53 3.99
N GLU A 39 11.18 9.88 2.87
CA GLU A 39 10.00 9.03 2.73
C GLU A 39 10.27 7.66 3.33
N THR A 40 9.30 7.14 4.07
CA THR A 40 9.41 5.86 4.77
C THR A 40 8.39 4.87 4.25
N ILE A 41 8.86 3.67 3.93
CA ILE A 41 7.97 2.58 3.50
C ILE A 41 7.28 1.98 4.73
N ILE A 42 6.00 1.70 4.59
CA ILE A 42 5.21 1.05 5.63
C ILE A 42 4.98 -0.41 5.27
N ALA A 43 4.52 -0.68 4.05
CA ALA A 43 4.23 -2.04 3.63
C ALA A 43 4.21 -2.13 2.11
N VAL A 44 4.46 -3.33 1.58
CA VAL A 44 4.36 -3.59 0.15
C VAL A 44 3.70 -4.95 -0.01
N TYR A 45 2.51 -4.98 -0.58
CA TYR A 45 1.73 -6.20 -0.68
C TYR A 45 1.52 -6.59 -2.14
N ASP A 46 1.68 -7.88 -2.40
CA ASP A 46 1.51 -8.45 -3.72
C ASP A 46 0.02 -8.50 -4.08
N ALA A 47 -0.27 -8.28 -5.35
CA ALA A 47 -1.64 -8.38 -5.85
C ALA A 47 -1.92 -9.79 -6.30
N VAL A 48 -3.19 -10.18 -6.14
CA VAL A 48 -3.68 -11.47 -6.62
C VAL A 48 -4.07 -11.30 -8.08
N GLY A 49 -3.91 -12.38 -8.83
CA GLY A 49 -4.41 -12.42 -10.20
C GLY A 49 -3.31 -12.61 -11.20
N ILE A 50 -3.68 -12.41 -12.44
CA ILE A 50 -2.76 -12.61 -13.54
C ILE A 50 -1.85 -11.40 -13.64
N GLY A 51 -0.58 -11.61 -13.38
CA GLY A 51 0.38 -10.54 -13.55
C GLY A 51 1.12 -10.21 -12.27
N THR A 52 1.79 -9.10 -12.27
CA THR A 52 2.75 -8.74 -11.24
C THR A 52 2.41 -7.44 -10.54
N GLY A 53 1.13 -7.19 -10.31
CA GLY A 53 0.72 -6.00 -9.62
C GLY A 53 1.08 -6.03 -8.14
N PHE A 54 1.18 -4.86 -7.55
CA PHE A 54 1.37 -4.75 -6.11
C PHE A 54 0.90 -3.38 -5.65
N ILE A 55 0.77 -3.25 -4.33
CA ILE A 55 0.46 -1.97 -3.72
C ILE A 55 1.52 -1.68 -2.67
N GLY A 56 2.13 -0.51 -2.77
CA GLY A 56 3.10 -0.03 -1.81
C GLY A 56 2.53 1.12 -1.02
N LEU A 57 2.82 1.13 0.27
CA LEU A 57 2.34 2.17 1.17
C LEU A 57 3.54 2.83 1.82
N THR A 58 3.61 4.15 1.69
CA THR A 58 4.62 4.93 2.39
C THR A 58 3.91 5.91 3.30
N ASP A 59 4.68 6.73 4.00
CA ASP A 59 4.10 7.79 4.81
C ASP A 59 3.64 8.98 3.98
N ARG A 60 3.82 8.94 2.65
CA ARG A 60 3.50 10.06 1.78
C ARG A 60 2.55 9.73 0.66
N ARG A 61 2.51 8.47 0.21
CA ARG A 61 1.74 8.11 -0.98
C ARG A 61 1.40 6.64 -0.99
N VAL A 62 0.42 6.33 -1.81
CA VAL A 62 0.09 4.97 -2.20
C VAL A 62 0.73 4.75 -3.57
N ILE A 63 1.42 3.65 -3.74
CA ILE A 63 2.05 3.30 -5.00
C ILE A 63 1.39 2.03 -5.52
N LEU A 64 0.86 2.10 -6.73
CA LEU A 64 0.12 0.99 -7.32
C LEU A 64 0.78 0.59 -8.61
N GLN A 65 1.13 -0.69 -8.72
CA GLN A 65 1.52 -1.25 -10.00
C GLN A 65 0.42 -2.22 -10.41
N ASP A 66 -0.21 -1.96 -11.53
CA ASP A 66 -1.25 -2.83 -12.00
C ASP A 66 -1.10 -3.03 -13.50
N ARG A 67 -2.02 -3.80 -14.05
CA ARG A 67 -1.99 -4.13 -15.46
C ARG A 67 -2.95 -3.28 -16.28
N SER A 68 -3.38 -2.17 -15.71
CA SER A 68 -4.19 -1.20 -16.44
C SER A 68 -3.27 -0.43 -17.38
N PHE A 69 -3.09 -0.96 -18.53
CA PHE A 69 -2.12 -0.41 -19.46
C PHE A 69 -2.55 -0.67 -20.88
N VAL A 70 -1.94 0.04 -21.77
CA VAL A 70 -2.18 -0.13 -23.21
C VAL A 70 -1.04 -0.97 -23.77
N GLY A 71 -1.37 -2.09 -24.37
CA GLY A 71 -0.37 -2.99 -24.91
C GLY A 71 0.28 -3.83 -23.83
N LYS A 72 1.62 -3.86 -23.82
CA LYS A 72 2.38 -4.69 -22.89
C LYS A 72 3.08 -3.88 -21.81
N ARG A 73 2.64 -2.66 -21.58
CA ARG A 73 3.29 -1.80 -20.60
C ARG A 73 2.57 -1.88 -19.29
N LEU A 74 3.34 -1.85 -18.21
CA LEU A 74 2.81 -1.80 -16.86
C LEU A 74 2.80 -0.35 -16.38
N ALA A 75 1.78 -0.01 -15.62
CA ALA A 75 1.68 1.31 -15.04
C ALA A 75 2.10 1.25 -13.57
N LEU A 76 2.97 2.16 -13.17
CA LEU A 76 3.30 2.38 -11.77
C LEU A 76 2.80 3.76 -11.42
N THR A 77 1.79 3.81 -10.57
CA THR A 77 1.10 5.05 -10.26
C THR A 77 1.32 5.42 -8.81
N SER A 78 1.71 6.65 -8.56
CA SER A 78 1.84 7.18 -7.20
C SER A 78 0.69 8.13 -6.93
N VAL A 79 0.00 7.92 -5.82
CA VAL A 79 -1.12 8.75 -5.41
C VAL A 79 -0.78 9.38 -4.06
N PRO A 80 -0.53 10.70 -4.02
CA PRO A 80 -0.33 11.36 -2.74
C PRO A 80 -1.59 11.24 -1.89
N TYR A 81 -1.42 11.05 -0.59
CA TYR A 81 -2.58 10.86 0.28
C TYR A 81 -3.54 12.05 0.24
N ALA A 82 -3.03 13.24 0.02
CA ALA A 82 -3.88 14.42 -0.07
C ALA A 82 -4.87 14.37 -1.24
N LYS A 83 -4.61 13.50 -2.22
CA LYS A 83 -5.49 13.38 -3.38
C LYS A 83 -6.48 12.22 -3.27
N VAL A 84 -6.39 11.44 -2.21
CA VAL A 84 -7.32 10.34 -1.99
C VAL A 84 -8.63 10.90 -1.46
N THR A 85 -9.71 10.67 -2.18
CA THR A 85 -11.02 11.13 -1.78
C THR A 85 -11.78 10.10 -0.95
N ALA A 86 -11.47 8.82 -1.16
CA ALA A 86 -12.06 7.74 -0.37
C ALA A 86 -11.24 6.48 -0.55
N VAL A 87 -11.34 5.56 0.40
CA VAL A 87 -10.77 4.23 0.28
C VAL A 87 -11.83 3.22 0.71
N SER A 88 -11.98 2.15 -0.06
CA SER A 88 -13.02 1.15 0.19
C SER A 88 -12.43 -0.24 0.23
N ILE A 89 -13.00 -1.08 1.07
CA ILE A 89 -12.78 -2.51 1.01
C ILE A 89 -13.99 -3.08 0.28
N VAL A 90 -13.74 -3.78 -0.83
CA VAL A 90 -14.81 -4.30 -1.67
C VAL A 90 -14.77 -5.81 -1.61
N SER A 91 -15.92 -6.42 -1.40
CA SER A 91 -16.04 -7.86 -1.38
C SER A 91 -17.25 -8.29 -2.18
N ASN A 92 -17.08 -9.34 -2.95
CA ASN A 92 -18.18 -9.93 -3.72
C ASN A 92 -18.96 -10.95 -2.91
N LYS A 93 -18.55 -11.20 -1.68
CA LYS A 93 -19.16 -12.23 -0.87
C LYS A 93 -19.98 -11.63 0.24
N SER A 94 -20.97 -12.41 0.70
CA SER A 94 -21.73 -12.02 1.88
C SER A 94 -20.79 -11.93 3.08
N TRP A 95 -21.03 -10.96 3.91
CA TRP A 95 -20.26 -10.80 5.15
C TRP A 95 -20.58 -11.87 6.18
N ALA A 96 -21.77 -12.48 6.09
CA ALA A 96 -22.25 -13.38 7.12
C ALA A 96 -21.51 -14.70 7.06
N GLY A 97 -20.63 -14.93 8.03
CA GLY A 97 -19.99 -16.21 8.21
C GLY A 97 -18.96 -16.61 7.17
N SER A 98 -18.56 -15.70 6.32
CA SER A 98 -17.63 -16.02 5.25
C SER A 98 -16.22 -15.58 5.60
N PHE A 99 -15.28 -16.44 5.31
CA PHE A 99 -13.88 -16.07 5.36
C PHE A 99 -13.44 -15.74 3.94
N PHE A 100 -12.79 -14.63 3.79
CA PHE A 100 -12.30 -14.22 2.48
C PHE A 100 -10.83 -14.58 2.36
N SER A 101 -10.49 -15.30 1.30
CA SER A 101 -9.07 -15.56 1.01
C SER A 101 -8.41 -14.35 0.37
N SER A 102 -9.21 -13.41 -0.14
CA SER A 102 -8.68 -12.18 -0.72
C SER A 102 -9.74 -11.09 -0.57
N GLY A 103 -9.32 -9.85 -0.78
CA GLY A 103 -10.21 -8.71 -0.78
C GLY A 103 -9.70 -7.66 -1.72
N ASN A 104 -10.61 -6.83 -2.19
CA ASN A 104 -10.25 -5.73 -3.09
C ASN A 104 -10.20 -4.44 -2.31
N ILE A 105 -9.15 -3.67 -2.58
CA ILE A 105 -9.04 -2.30 -2.09
C ILE A 105 -9.31 -1.39 -3.28
N ALA A 106 -10.20 -0.43 -3.08
CA ALA A 106 -10.48 0.58 -4.07
C ALA A 106 -10.02 1.93 -3.53
N VAL A 107 -9.13 2.59 -4.25
CA VAL A 107 -8.62 3.90 -3.88
C VAL A 107 -9.22 4.90 -4.87
N HIS A 108 -10.00 5.82 -4.34
CA HIS A 108 -10.73 6.79 -5.16
C HIS A 108 -9.97 8.10 -5.18
N VAL A 109 -9.74 8.61 -6.39
CA VAL A 109 -9.04 9.86 -6.62
C VAL A 109 -9.89 10.68 -7.57
N GLY A 110 -10.72 11.56 -7.02
CA GLY A 110 -11.70 12.28 -7.83
C GLY A 110 -12.66 11.31 -8.48
N THR A 111 -12.71 11.32 -9.81
CA THR A 111 -13.60 10.44 -10.56
C THR A 111 -12.94 9.13 -10.97
N HIS A 112 -11.66 8.97 -10.66
CA HIS A 112 -10.94 7.75 -11.03
C HIS A 112 -10.84 6.82 -9.83
N THR A 113 -10.92 5.52 -10.07
CA THR A 113 -10.79 4.51 -9.03
C THR A 113 -9.73 3.51 -9.43
N TYR A 114 -8.79 3.29 -8.52
CA TYR A 114 -7.80 2.23 -8.65
C TYR A 114 -8.23 1.08 -7.77
N GLU A 115 -8.33 -0.09 -8.35
CA GLU A 115 -8.76 -1.25 -7.57
C GLU A 115 -7.69 -2.34 -7.68
N ILE A 116 -7.36 -2.93 -6.54
CA ILE A 116 -6.37 -3.99 -6.51
C ILE A 116 -6.82 -5.05 -5.51
N GLU A 117 -6.62 -6.29 -5.88
CA GLU A 117 -6.98 -7.42 -5.04
C GLU A 117 -5.73 -7.92 -4.33
N VAL A 118 -5.83 -8.09 -3.01
CA VAL A 118 -4.72 -8.63 -2.22
C VAL A 118 -5.20 -9.84 -1.45
N ARG A 119 -4.26 -10.68 -1.08
CA ARG A 119 -4.56 -11.94 -0.41
C ARG A 119 -4.66 -11.72 1.09
N GLY A 120 -5.81 -12.10 1.65
CA GLY A 120 -5.98 -12.10 3.10
C GLY A 120 -6.66 -10.86 3.63
N VAL A 121 -7.52 -11.10 4.64
CA VAL A 121 -8.30 -10.04 5.26
C VAL A 121 -7.40 -9.07 6.02
N GLU A 122 -6.37 -9.59 6.67
CA GLU A 122 -5.49 -8.73 7.48
C GLU A 122 -4.75 -7.72 6.63
N LYS A 123 -4.29 -8.13 5.44
CA LYS A 123 -3.60 -7.22 4.54
C LYS A 123 -4.54 -6.16 3.99
N THR A 124 -5.74 -6.59 3.61
CA THR A 124 -6.76 -5.67 3.12
C THR A 124 -7.08 -4.61 4.16
N GLN A 125 -7.26 -5.04 5.41
CA GLN A 125 -7.56 -4.14 6.52
C GLN A 125 -6.40 -3.19 6.78
N HIS A 126 -5.18 -3.71 6.75
CA HIS A 126 -4.00 -2.88 7.00
C HIS A 126 -3.86 -1.80 5.93
N ILE A 127 -4.04 -2.17 4.67
CA ILE A 127 -3.97 -1.21 3.56
C ILE A 127 -5.01 -0.12 3.75
N HIS A 128 -6.25 -0.52 4.02
CA HIS A 128 -7.33 0.45 4.23
C HIS A 128 -6.99 1.43 5.35
N ASN A 129 -6.52 0.89 6.46
CA ASN A 129 -6.27 1.72 7.65
C ASN A 129 -5.10 2.68 7.45
N VAL A 130 -4.06 2.24 6.77
CA VAL A 130 -2.91 3.10 6.47
C VAL A 130 -3.34 4.24 5.55
N ILE A 131 -4.06 3.91 4.49
CA ILE A 131 -4.51 4.93 3.55
C ILE A 131 -5.42 5.95 4.24
N LEU A 132 -6.38 5.46 5.01
CA LEU A 132 -7.30 6.34 5.69
C LEU A 132 -6.56 7.22 6.69
N HIS A 133 -5.64 6.64 7.46
CA HIS A 133 -4.87 7.40 8.45
C HIS A 133 -4.17 8.59 7.82
N TYR A 134 -3.47 8.36 6.72
CA TYR A 134 -2.72 9.43 6.09
C TYR A 134 -3.62 10.37 5.28
N ALA A 135 -4.70 9.86 4.72
CA ALA A 135 -5.61 10.72 3.96
C ALA A 135 -6.30 11.74 4.87
N VAL A 136 -6.70 11.33 6.08
CA VAL A 136 -7.37 12.26 7.00
C VAL A 136 -6.38 13.20 7.68
N SER A 137 -5.09 12.91 7.58
CA SER A 137 -4.05 13.77 8.16
C SER A 137 -3.57 14.84 7.21
N HIS A 138 -4.06 14.82 6.00
CA HIS A 138 -3.69 15.79 4.96
C HIS A 138 -4.90 16.67 4.56
#